data_69f1d1a51ba47cace333f79ac7300808
#
_entry.id   69f1d1a51ba47cace333f79ac7300808
#
_cell.length_a   1.000
_cell.length_b   1.000
_cell.length_c   1.000
_cell.angle_alpha   90.00
_cell.angle_beta   90.00
_cell.angle_gamma   90.00
#
_symmetry.space_group_name_H-M   'P 1'
#
loop_
_entity.id
_entity.type
_entity.pdbx_description
1 polymer ?
#
loop_
_entity_poly.entity_id
_entity_poly.type
_entity_poly.pdbx_seq_one_letter_code
_entity_poly.pdbx_strand_id
1 'polypeptide(L)'
;YMSLIEHNIINSKTLKHIICCSSGCIFGLCILLDYSIDFINKITEGLDMDKFINYDDLIDVFSDNGLFTIDKVENFYSLLIYHKFNVRDITFNELYEKTNKEYIVKVYNYTDNKTEYLSYIDNPDLSVIKAISMSCCIPIFFKPIKYNDKLYIDGGVSGPTPDIKDEKYKNNITIKICNNIKHDEEESILNYINNLMIILIKQDTNNSKYEITIPCIKDISFANFQIEQECKKEMIDYAKLFTDIHIYKYL
;
A
#
# COMPACT_ATOMS: atom_id res chain seq x y z
N TYR A 1 5.65 -12.16 2.90
CA TYR A 1 6.76 -12.21 1.94
C TYR A 1 7.89 -13.11 2.44
N MET A 2 8.40 -12.92 3.68
CA MET A 2 9.47 -13.75 4.28
C MET A 2 9.15 -15.24 4.15
N SER A 3 8.04 -15.69 4.69
CA SER A 3 7.60 -17.09 4.63
C SER A 3 7.56 -17.64 3.20
N LEU A 4 7.06 -16.85 2.25
CA LEU A 4 7.00 -17.28 0.84
C LEU A 4 8.38 -17.49 0.22
N ILE A 5 9.38 -16.69 0.60
CA ILE A 5 10.79 -16.89 0.19
C ILE A 5 11.40 -18.09 0.91
N GLU A 6 11.23 -18.20 2.23
CA GLU A 6 11.79 -19.30 3.04
C GLU A 6 11.27 -20.67 2.60
N HIS A 7 9.99 -20.74 2.20
CA HIS A 7 9.37 -21.97 1.66
C HIS A 7 9.57 -22.15 0.12
N ASN A 8 10.38 -21.32 -0.52
CA ASN A 8 10.65 -21.34 -1.96
C ASN A 8 9.40 -21.22 -2.86
N ILE A 9 8.31 -20.62 -2.34
CA ILE A 9 7.09 -20.39 -3.13
C ILE A 9 7.31 -19.26 -4.13
N ILE A 10 8.06 -18.21 -3.74
CA ILE A 10 8.47 -17.12 -4.61
C ILE A 10 9.98 -16.94 -4.55
N ASN A 11 10.53 -16.41 -5.64
CA ASN A 11 11.94 -16.06 -5.73
C ASN A 11 12.04 -14.64 -6.30
N SER A 12 12.72 -13.75 -5.58
CA SER A 12 12.86 -12.35 -5.98
C SER A 12 13.48 -12.17 -7.37
N LYS A 13 14.37 -13.10 -7.80
CA LYS A 13 15.02 -13.07 -9.12
C LYS A 13 14.08 -13.47 -10.25
N THR A 14 13.08 -14.30 -9.98
CA THR A 14 12.11 -14.78 -10.98
C THR A 14 10.81 -14.01 -10.96
N LEU A 15 10.63 -13.14 -9.98
CA LEU A 15 9.47 -12.27 -9.84
C LEU A 15 9.45 -11.27 -11.01
N LYS A 16 8.39 -11.31 -11.82
CA LYS A 16 8.27 -10.49 -13.04
C LYS A 16 7.47 -9.21 -12.85
N HIS A 17 6.51 -9.24 -11.94
CA HIS A 17 5.62 -8.12 -11.69
C HIS A 17 5.17 -8.08 -10.23
N ILE A 18 4.89 -6.87 -9.77
CA ILE A 18 4.30 -6.58 -8.46
C ILE A 18 3.14 -5.64 -8.68
N ILE A 19 1.97 -6.00 -8.17
CA ILE A 19 0.76 -5.19 -8.21
C ILE A 19 0.43 -4.79 -6.79
N CYS A 20 0.29 -3.51 -6.53
CA CYS A 20 0.11 -2.99 -5.19
C CYS A 20 -0.95 -1.88 -5.11
N CYS A 21 -1.43 -1.66 -3.89
CA CYS A 21 -2.41 -0.64 -3.56
C CYS A 21 -2.07 -0.04 -2.21
N SER A 22 -2.21 1.29 -2.08
CA SER A 22 -2.05 2.03 -0.82
C SER A 22 -0.73 1.70 -0.11
N SER A 23 -0.73 1.46 1.19
CA SER A 23 0.46 1.09 1.96
C SER A 23 1.21 -0.14 1.42
N GLY A 24 0.53 -1.02 0.69
CA GLY A 24 1.17 -2.14 -0.01
C GLY A 24 2.21 -1.70 -1.04
N CYS A 25 2.14 -0.47 -1.54
CA CYS A 25 3.12 0.09 -2.47
C CYS A 25 4.51 0.23 -1.84
N ILE A 26 4.60 0.49 -0.53
CA ILE A 26 5.88 0.57 0.19
C ILE A 26 6.61 -0.77 0.09
N PHE A 27 5.93 -1.82 0.50
CA PHE A 27 6.50 -3.17 0.50
C PHE A 27 6.74 -3.67 -0.92
N GLY A 28 5.80 -3.38 -1.84
CA GLY A 28 5.95 -3.71 -3.25
C GLY A 28 7.20 -3.08 -3.87
N LEU A 29 7.46 -1.80 -3.59
CA LEU A 29 8.67 -1.13 -4.06
C LEU A 29 9.94 -1.72 -3.43
N CYS A 30 9.95 -1.98 -2.12
CA CYS A 30 11.09 -2.60 -1.45
C CYS A 30 11.43 -3.98 -2.04
N ILE A 31 10.42 -4.81 -2.30
CA ILE A 31 10.58 -6.13 -2.91
C ILE A 31 11.10 -6.01 -4.34
N LEU A 32 10.53 -5.09 -5.12
CA LEU A 32 10.94 -4.86 -6.52
C LEU A 32 12.38 -4.39 -6.62
N LEU A 33 12.83 -3.55 -5.68
CA LEU A 33 14.18 -3.04 -5.59
C LEU A 33 15.16 -4.02 -4.94
N ASP A 34 14.76 -5.26 -4.67
CA ASP A 34 15.57 -6.31 -4.02
C ASP A 34 16.22 -5.82 -2.70
N TYR A 35 15.46 -5.16 -1.85
CA TYR A 35 15.86 -4.89 -0.48
C TYR A 35 15.84 -6.18 0.34
N SER A 36 16.84 -6.33 1.24
CA SER A 36 16.87 -7.50 2.12
C SER A 36 15.67 -7.51 3.08
N ILE A 37 15.29 -8.71 3.51
CA ILE A 37 14.23 -8.91 4.50
C ILE A 37 14.54 -8.13 5.79
N ASP A 38 15.78 -8.16 6.24
CA ASP A 38 16.21 -7.42 7.43
C ASP A 38 16.03 -5.90 7.27
N PHE A 39 16.28 -5.38 6.08
CA PHE A 39 16.05 -3.96 5.80
C PHE A 39 14.56 -3.63 5.82
N ILE A 40 13.71 -4.46 5.20
CA ILE A 40 12.25 -4.28 5.20
C ILE A 40 11.71 -4.33 6.64
N ASN A 41 12.18 -5.27 7.46
CA ASN A 41 11.78 -5.37 8.86
C ASN A 41 12.17 -4.11 9.65
N LYS A 42 13.41 -3.63 9.50
CA LYS A 42 13.87 -2.40 10.15
C LYS A 42 13.04 -1.18 9.75
N ILE A 43 12.68 -1.08 8.47
CA ILE A 43 11.77 -0.03 8.02
C ILE A 43 10.41 -0.18 8.72
N THR A 44 9.82 -1.37 8.72
CA THR A 44 8.49 -1.62 9.31
C THR A 44 8.48 -1.30 10.81
N GLU A 45 9.50 -1.73 11.54
CA GLU A 45 9.65 -1.43 12.96
C GLU A 45 9.86 0.07 13.22
N GLY A 46 10.66 0.73 12.38
CA GLY A 46 11.00 2.15 12.51
C GLY A 46 9.96 3.12 11.94
N LEU A 47 8.99 2.63 11.16
CA LEU A 47 7.92 3.46 10.62
C LEU A 47 7.03 3.97 11.77
N ASP A 48 7.07 5.29 11.95
CA ASP A 48 6.25 6.02 12.88
C ASP A 48 5.29 6.88 12.06
N MET A 49 4.06 6.43 11.94
CA MET A 49 3.06 7.08 11.09
C MET A 49 2.69 8.49 11.59
N ASP A 50 2.83 8.76 12.89
CA ASP A 50 2.60 10.11 13.43
C ASP A 50 3.57 11.14 12.84
N LYS A 51 4.77 10.72 12.47
CA LYS A 51 5.73 11.61 11.82
C LYS A 51 5.31 12.00 10.40
N PHE A 52 4.37 11.27 9.81
CA PHE A 52 3.81 11.59 8.50
C PHE A 52 2.61 12.54 8.59
N ILE A 53 2.04 12.72 9.78
CA ILE A 53 0.89 13.57 10.04
C ILE A 53 1.37 14.92 10.59
N ASN A 54 0.91 16.01 10.02
CA ASN A 54 1.17 17.35 10.54
C ASN A 54 -0.12 17.89 11.14
N TYR A 55 -0.21 17.88 12.47
CA TYR A 55 -1.40 18.33 13.20
C TYR A 55 -1.63 19.85 13.09
N ASP A 56 -0.62 20.63 12.69
CA ASP A 56 -0.76 22.07 12.49
C ASP A 56 -1.64 22.40 11.26
N ASP A 57 -1.81 21.46 10.35
CA ASP A 57 -2.64 21.60 9.15
C ASP A 57 -4.15 21.42 9.43
N LEU A 58 -4.55 21.10 10.66
CA LEU A 58 -5.96 20.92 11.05
C LEU A 58 -6.85 22.15 10.80
N ILE A 59 -6.26 23.33 10.74
CA ILE A 59 -6.99 24.60 10.50
C ILE A 59 -7.38 24.72 9.02
N ASP A 60 -6.61 24.13 8.12
CA ASP A 60 -6.80 24.22 6.65
C ASP A 60 -7.73 23.14 6.08
N VAL A 61 -8.23 22.24 6.94
CA VAL A 61 -9.10 21.10 6.54
C VAL A 61 -10.29 21.50 5.70
N PHE A 62 -10.90 22.64 6.06
CA PHE A 62 -12.12 23.11 5.39
C PHE A 62 -11.84 23.86 4.09
N SER A 63 -10.61 24.30 3.84
CA SER A 63 -10.25 25.06 2.64
C SER A 63 -9.73 24.21 1.51
N ASP A 64 -9.09 23.07 1.79
CA ASP A 64 -8.24 22.35 0.83
C ASP A 64 -8.57 20.86 0.60
N ASN A 65 -9.74 20.37 1.05
CA ASN A 65 -10.22 18.99 0.80
C ASN A 65 -9.37 17.86 1.41
N GLY A 66 -8.54 18.11 2.42
CA GLY A 66 -7.76 17.06 3.12
C GLY A 66 -7.00 17.60 4.32
N LEU A 67 -6.80 16.72 5.33
CA LEU A 67 -6.19 17.06 6.62
C LEU A 67 -4.67 17.22 6.53
N PHE A 68 -4.01 16.48 5.62
CA PHE A 68 -2.56 16.36 5.61
C PHE A 68 -1.98 16.42 4.18
N THR A 69 -0.71 16.83 4.09
CA THR A 69 0.05 16.76 2.84
C THR A 69 0.75 15.40 2.70
N ILE A 70 0.88 14.92 1.47
CA ILE A 70 1.53 13.64 1.16
C ILE A 70 3.07 13.73 1.11
N ASP A 71 3.63 14.93 1.25
CA ASP A 71 5.05 15.22 1.02
C ASP A 71 6.01 14.34 1.83
N LYS A 72 5.66 14.05 3.08
CA LYS A 72 6.51 13.17 3.92
C LYS A 72 6.55 11.74 3.39
N VAL A 73 5.43 11.27 2.85
CA VAL A 73 5.33 9.96 2.19
C VAL A 73 6.19 9.96 0.93
N GLU A 74 6.11 11.01 0.11
CA GLU A 74 6.94 11.18 -1.09
C GLU A 74 8.43 11.21 -0.75
N ASN A 75 8.83 11.93 0.28
CA ASN A 75 10.21 11.98 0.75
C ASN A 75 10.73 10.59 1.16
N PHE A 76 9.91 9.80 1.83
CA PHE A 76 10.27 8.44 2.22
C PHE A 76 10.55 7.56 0.99
N TYR A 77 9.68 7.56 -0.01
CA TYR A 77 9.90 6.81 -1.25
C TYR A 77 11.11 7.32 -2.05
N SER A 78 11.30 8.65 -2.06
CA SER A 78 12.46 9.27 -2.67
C SER A 78 13.77 8.77 -2.06
N LEU A 79 13.82 8.56 -0.75
CA LEU A 79 15.00 7.98 -0.08
C LEU A 79 15.23 6.52 -0.46
N LEU A 80 14.17 5.70 -0.58
CA LEU A 80 14.30 4.32 -1.04
C LEU A 80 14.90 4.26 -2.46
N ILE A 81 14.37 5.07 -3.38
CA ILE A 81 14.87 5.14 -4.76
C ILE A 81 16.31 5.66 -4.79
N TYR A 82 16.61 6.71 -4.02
CA TYR A 82 17.94 7.30 -3.95
C TYR A 82 19.00 6.30 -3.45
N HIS A 83 18.67 5.52 -2.44
CA HIS A 83 19.58 4.50 -1.90
C HIS A 83 19.96 3.43 -2.93
N LYS A 84 19.06 3.12 -3.88
CA LYS A 84 19.32 2.10 -4.92
C LYS A 84 19.94 2.66 -6.19
N PHE A 85 19.51 3.85 -6.61
CA PHE A 85 19.84 4.37 -7.94
C PHE A 85 20.55 5.71 -7.93
N ASN A 86 20.76 6.32 -6.77
CA ASN A 86 21.36 7.65 -6.58
C ASN A 86 20.61 8.78 -7.32
N VAL A 87 19.29 8.59 -7.54
CA VAL A 87 18.36 9.60 -8.05
C VAL A 87 17.16 9.71 -7.11
N ARG A 88 16.59 10.91 -7.01
CA ARG A 88 15.51 11.17 -6.05
C ARG A 88 14.14 10.70 -6.53
N ASP A 89 13.97 10.56 -7.83
CA ASP A 89 12.75 10.08 -8.46
C ASP A 89 13.10 9.31 -9.74
N ILE A 90 12.18 8.51 -10.22
CA ILE A 90 12.32 7.64 -11.37
C ILE A 90 10.96 7.45 -12.03
N THR A 91 10.92 7.40 -13.36
CA THR A 91 9.70 7.06 -14.10
C THR A 91 9.44 5.56 -14.10
N PHE A 92 8.22 5.15 -14.42
CA PHE A 92 7.90 3.71 -14.54
C PHE A 92 8.77 3.02 -15.61
N ASN A 93 9.06 3.70 -16.73
CA ASN A 93 9.91 3.13 -17.77
C ASN A 93 11.35 2.93 -17.28
N GLU A 94 11.93 3.96 -16.65
CA GLU A 94 13.28 3.87 -16.08
C GLU A 94 13.37 2.78 -14.98
N LEU A 95 12.33 2.63 -14.16
CA LEU A 95 12.27 1.60 -13.14
C LEU A 95 12.25 0.21 -13.79
N TYR A 96 11.46 0.03 -14.86
CA TYR A 96 11.42 -1.22 -15.61
C TYR A 96 12.77 -1.54 -16.28
N GLU A 97 13.39 -0.57 -16.93
CA GLU A 97 14.71 -0.75 -17.55
C GLU A 97 15.81 -1.17 -16.55
N LYS A 98 15.75 -0.61 -15.32
CA LYS A 98 16.75 -0.92 -14.27
C LYS A 98 16.48 -2.27 -13.58
N THR A 99 15.24 -2.71 -13.48
CA THR A 99 14.86 -3.88 -12.67
C THR A 99 14.42 -5.07 -13.50
N ASN A 100 14.00 -4.86 -14.74
CA ASN A 100 13.31 -5.81 -15.60
C ASN A 100 12.08 -6.45 -14.92
N LYS A 101 11.45 -5.68 -14.02
CA LYS A 101 10.25 -6.07 -13.27
C LYS A 101 9.17 -5.02 -13.47
N GLU A 102 7.95 -5.47 -13.71
CA GLU A 102 6.81 -4.58 -13.85
C GLU A 102 6.28 -4.17 -12.48
N TYR A 103 6.20 -2.88 -12.23
CA TYR A 103 5.57 -2.31 -11.05
C TYR A 103 4.23 -1.71 -11.45
N ILE A 104 3.15 -2.15 -10.80
CA ILE A 104 1.79 -1.74 -11.13
C ILE A 104 1.15 -1.17 -9.87
N VAL A 105 0.67 0.05 -9.96
CA VAL A 105 0.06 0.78 -8.85
C VAL A 105 -1.41 1.00 -9.11
N LYS A 106 -2.27 0.45 -8.23
CA LYS A 106 -3.71 0.67 -8.26
C LYS A 106 -4.05 2.02 -7.67
N VAL A 107 -4.79 2.83 -8.41
CA VAL A 107 -5.31 4.14 -8.00
C VAL A 107 -6.79 4.27 -8.33
N TYR A 108 -7.46 5.22 -7.69
CA TYR A 108 -8.83 5.57 -8.06
C TYR A 108 -8.87 6.96 -8.69
N ASN A 109 -9.25 7.01 -9.97
CA ASN A 109 -9.49 8.25 -10.67
C ASN A 109 -10.86 8.79 -10.23
N TYR A 110 -10.81 9.77 -9.32
CA TYR A 110 -12.01 10.39 -8.74
C TYR A 110 -12.80 11.22 -9.76
N THR A 111 -12.11 11.84 -10.72
CA THR A 111 -12.75 12.64 -11.77
C THR A 111 -13.59 11.77 -12.72
N ASP A 112 -13.03 10.64 -13.17
CA ASP A 112 -13.67 9.74 -14.12
C ASP A 112 -14.46 8.61 -13.43
N ASN A 113 -14.43 8.56 -12.10
CA ASN A 113 -15.11 7.55 -11.26
C ASN A 113 -14.75 6.10 -11.66
N LYS A 114 -13.45 5.81 -11.77
CA LYS A 114 -12.95 4.48 -12.19
C LYS A 114 -11.63 4.12 -11.54
N THR A 115 -11.42 2.82 -11.38
CA THR A 115 -10.12 2.26 -11.01
C THR A 115 -9.16 2.30 -12.20
N GLU A 116 -7.92 2.72 -11.96
CA GLU A 116 -6.84 2.69 -12.93
C GLU A 116 -5.62 1.94 -12.33
N TYR A 117 -4.85 1.30 -13.24
CA TYR A 117 -3.62 0.60 -12.92
C TYR A 117 -2.47 1.27 -13.67
N LEU A 118 -1.61 1.95 -12.93
CA LEU A 118 -0.51 2.73 -13.47
C LEU A 118 0.73 1.86 -13.57
N SER A 119 1.34 1.79 -14.75
CA SER A 119 2.52 0.97 -15.02
C SER A 119 3.37 1.56 -16.16
N TYR A 120 4.52 0.95 -16.45
CA TYR A 120 5.36 1.39 -17.57
C TYR A 120 4.68 1.19 -18.93
N ILE A 121 3.67 0.33 -19.04
CA ILE A 121 2.97 0.06 -20.30
C ILE A 121 2.09 1.25 -20.69
N ASP A 122 1.27 1.71 -19.75
CA ASP A 122 0.27 2.75 -20.03
C ASP A 122 0.72 4.16 -19.61
N ASN A 123 1.69 4.24 -18.68
CA ASN A 123 2.16 5.50 -18.09
C ASN A 123 3.70 5.53 -17.99
N PRO A 124 4.46 5.31 -19.09
CA PRO A 124 5.92 5.13 -19.04
C PRO A 124 6.66 6.32 -18.41
N ASP A 125 6.20 7.54 -18.68
CA ASP A 125 6.84 8.78 -18.23
C ASP A 125 6.34 9.29 -16.88
N LEU A 126 5.37 8.61 -16.26
CA LEU A 126 4.88 8.99 -14.94
C LEU A 126 5.89 8.64 -13.86
N SER A 127 6.13 9.60 -12.95
CA SER A 127 6.90 9.38 -11.73
C SER A 127 6.31 8.25 -10.89
N VAL A 128 7.16 7.32 -10.48
CA VAL A 128 6.78 6.23 -9.58
C VAL A 128 6.33 6.75 -8.22
N ILE A 129 7.03 7.77 -7.69
CA ILE A 129 6.65 8.41 -6.42
C ILE A 129 5.26 9.01 -6.55
N LYS A 130 4.99 9.74 -7.62
CA LYS A 130 3.68 10.35 -7.84
C LYS A 130 2.56 9.31 -7.92
N ALA A 131 2.79 8.20 -8.60
CA ALA A 131 1.80 7.12 -8.69
C ALA A 131 1.53 6.48 -7.32
N ILE A 132 2.58 6.23 -6.54
CA ILE A 132 2.45 5.70 -5.18
C ILE A 132 1.69 6.71 -4.29
N SER A 133 2.02 7.99 -4.39
CA SER A 133 1.33 9.06 -3.65
C SER A 133 -0.16 9.09 -3.96
N MET A 134 -0.54 8.97 -5.23
CA MET A 134 -1.95 8.83 -5.62
C MET A 134 -2.62 7.61 -4.96
N SER A 135 -1.90 6.48 -4.93
CA SER A 135 -2.41 5.23 -4.36
C SER A 135 -2.53 5.27 -2.83
N CYS A 136 -1.73 6.09 -2.15
CA CYS A 136 -1.73 6.25 -0.70
C CYS A 136 -2.56 7.45 -0.22
N CYS A 137 -3.21 8.16 -1.15
CA CYS A 137 -3.98 9.38 -0.86
C CYS A 137 -5.37 9.03 -0.31
N ILE A 138 -5.41 8.57 0.95
CA ILE A 138 -6.65 8.18 1.64
C ILE A 138 -7.58 9.40 1.71
N PRO A 139 -8.83 9.29 1.20
CA PRO A 139 -9.79 10.38 1.27
C PRO A 139 -9.97 10.91 2.68
N ILE A 140 -10.20 12.23 2.81
CA ILE A 140 -10.34 12.97 4.06
C ILE A 140 -9.00 13.19 4.77
N PHE A 141 -8.13 12.18 4.85
CA PHE A 141 -6.81 12.35 5.47
C PHE A 141 -5.85 13.11 4.56
N PHE A 142 -5.86 12.83 3.26
CA PHE A 142 -4.97 13.50 2.30
C PHE A 142 -5.77 14.20 1.21
N LYS A 143 -5.21 15.30 0.69
CA LYS A 143 -5.77 16.01 -0.47
C LYS A 143 -5.67 15.15 -1.72
N PRO A 144 -6.71 15.09 -2.57
CA PRO A 144 -6.62 14.43 -3.86
C PRO A 144 -5.46 14.96 -4.70
N ILE A 145 -4.74 14.07 -5.36
CA ILE A 145 -3.58 14.45 -6.18
C ILE A 145 -4.03 14.72 -7.60
N LYS A 146 -3.68 15.93 -8.10
CA LYS A 146 -3.96 16.31 -9.49
C LYS A 146 -2.86 15.80 -10.43
N TYR A 147 -3.28 15.10 -11.49
CA TYR A 147 -2.43 14.71 -12.61
C TYR A 147 -3.24 14.69 -13.91
N ASN A 148 -2.69 15.31 -14.97
CA ASN A 148 -3.33 15.44 -16.29
C ASN A 148 -4.82 15.90 -16.20
N ASP A 149 -5.06 16.98 -15.45
CA ASP A 149 -6.37 17.57 -15.15
C ASP A 149 -7.40 16.65 -14.48
N LYS A 150 -6.97 15.50 -13.97
CA LYS A 150 -7.77 14.56 -13.18
C LYS A 150 -7.31 14.54 -11.73
N LEU A 151 -8.24 14.18 -10.85
CA LEU A 151 -8.00 14.01 -9.43
C LEU A 151 -7.93 12.52 -9.09
N TYR A 152 -6.91 12.15 -8.32
CA TYR A 152 -6.67 10.78 -7.90
C TYR A 152 -6.69 10.66 -6.38
N ILE A 153 -7.23 9.54 -5.91
CA ILE A 153 -7.28 9.16 -4.50
C ILE A 153 -6.85 7.70 -4.36
N ASP A 154 -6.77 7.23 -3.11
CA ASP A 154 -6.34 5.87 -2.76
C ASP A 154 -7.12 4.81 -3.54
N GLY A 155 -6.40 3.88 -4.13
CA GLY A 155 -6.98 2.78 -4.91
C GLY A 155 -7.85 1.82 -4.09
N GLY A 156 -7.66 1.79 -2.77
CA GLY A 156 -8.45 0.98 -1.84
C GLY A 156 -9.93 1.38 -1.77
N VAL A 157 -10.30 2.59 -2.20
CA VAL A 157 -11.69 3.04 -2.27
C VAL A 157 -12.56 2.11 -3.15
N SER A 158 -11.96 1.50 -4.16
CA SER A 158 -12.64 0.52 -5.03
C SER A 158 -12.35 -0.94 -4.66
N GLY A 159 -12.03 -1.20 -3.39
CA GLY A 159 -11.61 -2.50 -2.88
C GLY A 159 -10.09 -2.55 -2.66
N PRO A 160 -9.62 -3.17 -1.57
CA PRO A 160 -8.20 -3.16 -1.19
C PRO A 160 -7.34 -4.01 -2.13
N THR A 161 -7.92 -5.02 -2.76
CA THR A 161 -7.19 -5.98 -3.61
C THR A 161 -7.17 -5.51 -5.06
N PRO A 162 -6.02 -5.52 -5.74
CA PRO A 162 -5.96 -5.32 -7.19
C PRO A 162 -6.69 -6.44 -7.93
N ASP A 163 -7.62 -6.07 -8.84
CA ASP A 163 -8.39 -6.99 -9.69
C ASP A 163 -8.07 -6.73 -11.16
N ILE A 164 -6.94 -7.22 -11.64
CA ILE A 164 -6.59 -7.15 -13.05
C ILE A 164 -6.98 -8.48 -13.73
N LYS A 165 -7.99 -8.42 -14.60
CA LYS A 165 -8.54 -9.59 -15.33
C LYS A 165 -7.72 -10.01 -16.54
N ASP A 166 -6.41 -9.82 -16.52
CA ASP A 166 -5.52 -10.26 -17.56
C ASP A 166 -4.95 -11.63 -17.22
N GLU A 167 -4.99 -12.56 -18.19
CA GLU A 167 -4.43 -13.91 -18.09
C GLU A 167 -2.95 -13.92 -17.64
N LYS A 168 -2.21 -12.86 -17.95
CA LYS A 168 -0.82 -12.65 -17.53
C LYS A 168 -0.67 -12.71 -16.01
N TYR A 169 -1.69 -12.30 -15.25
CA TYR A 169 -1.64 -12.19 -13.80
C TYR A 169 -2.40 -13.27 -13.04
N LYS A 170 -2.97 -14.26 -13.76
CA LYS A 170 -3.82 -15.31 -13.16
C LYS A 170 -3.15 -16.17 -12.07
N ASN A 171 -1.83 -16.23 -12.09
CA ASN A 171 -1.04 -17.01 -11.12
C ASN A 171 -0.41 -16.15 -10.02
N ASN A 172 -0.89 -14.93 -9.84
CA ASN A 172 -0.41 -14.07 -8.76
C ASN A 172 -0.81 -14.61 -7.40
N ILE A 173 0.10 -14.44 -6.43
CA ILE A 173 -0.22 -14.63 -5.01
C ILE A 173 -0.68 -13.28 -4.48
N THR A 174 -1.90 -13.25 -3.97
CA THR A 174 -2.47 -12.07 -3.34
C THR A 174 -2.25 -12.14 -1.84
N ILE A 175 -1.65 -11.10 -1.27
CA ILE A 175 -1.49 -10.95 0.18
C ILE A 175 -2.31 -9.73 0.60
N LYS A 176 -3.26 -9.93 1.49
CA LYS A 176 -4.07 -8.84 2.05
C LYS A 176 -4.17 -8.96 3.57
N ILE A 177 -4.34 -7.81 4.21
CA ILE A 177 -4.62 -7.72 5.64
C ILE A 177 -6.12 -7.46 5.82
N CYS A 178 -6.76 -8.25 6.66
CA CYS A 178 -8.17 -8.08 7.00
C CYS A 178 -8.29 -7.49 8.41
N ASN A 179 -8.91 -6.33 8.53
CA ASN A 179 -9.23 -5.74 9.82
C ASN A 179 -10.55 -6.32 10.34
N ASN A 180 -10.50 -6.93 11.52
CA ASN A 180 -11.68 -7.29 12.30
C ASN A 180 -12.06 -6.10 13.19
N ILE A 181 -12.69 -5.08 12.62
CA ILE A 181 -13.03 -3.90 13.38
C ILE A 181 -14.25 -4.19 14.24
N LYS A 182 -14.06 -4.07 15.53
CA LYS A 182 -15.15 -3.84 16.48
C LYS A 182 -15.46 -2.35 16.47
N HIS A 183 -16.72 -2.02 16.33
CA HIS A 183 -17.16 -0.62 16.46
C HIS A 183 -16.96 -0.19 17.91
N ASP A 184 -16.03 0.71 18.16
CA ASP A 184 -15.92 1.39 19.45
C ASP A 184 -17.14 2.29 19.64
N GLU A 185 -17.78 2.21 20.82
CA GLU A 185 -18.96 2.99 21.16
C GLU A 185 -18.64 4.49 21.41
N GLU A 186 -17.37 4.88 21.44
CA GLU A 186 -16.98 6.28 21.55
C GLU A 186 -17.02 6.97 20.17
N GLU A 187 -18.10 7.72 19.95
CA GLU A 187 -18.38 8.47 18.73
C GLU A 187 -17.52 9.74 18.60
N SER A 188 -16.23 9.59 18.32
CA SER A 188 -15.50 10.70 17.73
C SER A 188 -15.84 10.79 16.23
N ILE A 189 -15.87 12.00 15.67
CA ILE A 189 -16.09 12.20 14.22
C ILE A 189 -15.04 11.45 13.40
N LEU A 190 -13.83 11.31 13.88
CA LEU A 190 -12.75 10.55 13.25
C LEU A 190 -13.04 9.06 13.25
N ASN A 191 -13.58 8.50 14.34
CA ASN A 191 -14.00 7.10 14.41
C ASN A 191 -15.18 6.83 13.48
N TYR A 192 -16.13 7.75 13.38
CA TYR A 192 -17.23 7.64 12.44
C TYR A 192 -16.75 7.63 10.98
N ILE A 193 -15.86 8.55 10.61
CA ILE A 193 -15.24 8.60 9.28
C ILE A 193 -14.46 7.32 8.99
N ASN A 194 -13.68 6.84 9.96
CA ASN A 194 -12.95 5.60 9.87
C ASN A 194 -13.88 4.40 9.59
N ASN A 195 -14.98 4.28 10.32
CA ASN A 195 -15.96 3.23 10.13
C ASN A 195 -16.63 3.29 8.75
N LEU A 196 -16.93 4.50 8.24
CA LEU A 196 -17.43 4.67 6.88
C LEU A 196 -16.41 4.22 5.83
N MET A 197 -15.13 4.59 5.99
CA MET A 197 -14.07 4.16 5.08
C MET A 197 -13.94 2.65 5.04
N ILE A 198 -14.02 1.98 6.17
CA ILE A 198 -13.96 0.53 6.27
C ILE A 198 -15.15 -0.14 5.59
N ILE A 199 -16.36 0.41 5.75
CA ILE A 199 -17.56 -0.09 5.07
C ILE A 199 -17.37 0.00 3.55
N LEU A 200 -16.80 1.09 3.05
CA LEU A 200 -16.52 1.27 1.63
C LEU A 200 -15.46 0.28 1.11
N ILE A 201 -14.41 0.04 1.89
CA ILE A 201 -13.32 -0.88 1.54
C ILE A 201 -13.75 -2.35 1.62
N LYS A 202 -14.72 -2.72 2.48
CA LYS A 202 -15.20 -4.11 2.65
C LYS A 202 -15.89 -4.72 1.41
N GLN A 203 -16.14 -3.97 0.36
CA GLN A 203 -16.80 -4.46 -0.86
C GLN A 203 -15.88 -5.28 -1.79
N ASP A 204 -14.73 -5.74 -1.29
CA ASP A 204 -13.84 -6.59 -2.07
C ASP A 204 -14.46 -7.98 -2.28
N THR A 205 -14.92 -8.23 -3.51
CA THR A 205 -15.47 -9.53 -3.95
C THR A 205 -14.44 -10.39 -4.67
N ASN A 206 -13.17 -10.00 -4.63
CA ASN A 206 -12.13 -10.62 -5.41
C ASN A 206 -11.61 -11.90 -4.75
N ASN A 207 -11.88 -13.03 -5.38
CA ASN A 207 -11.32 -14.34 -5.03
C ASN A 207 -10.16 -14.64 -5.97
N SER A 208 -8.96 -14.18 -5.61
CA SER A 208 -7.73 -14.64 -6.25
C SER A 208 -7.55 -16.14 -6.01
N LYS A 209 -7.05 -16.87 -7.01
CA LYS A 209 -6.81 -18.33 -6.90
C LYS A 209 -5.84 -18.66 -5.77
N TYR A 210 -4.86 -17.79 -5.52
CA TYR A 210 -3.87 -17.94 -4.46
C TYR A 210 -3.93 -16.69 -3.58
N GLU A 211 -4.70 -16.76 -2.51
CA GLU A 211 -4.90 -15.65 -1.59
C GLU A 211 -4.49 -16.02 -0.17
N ILE A 212 -3.71 -15.14 0.44
CA ILE A 212 -3.34 -15.18 1.85
C ILE A 212 -3.96 -13.97 2.52
N THR A 213 -5.05 -14.18 3.24
CA THR A 213 -5.72 -13.13 4.01
C THR A 213 -5.27 -13.22 5.47
N ILE A 214 -4.42 -12.27 5.88
CA ILE A 214 -3.87 -12.21 7.23
C ILE A 214 -4.83 -11.40 8.11
N PRO A 215 -5.45 -12.00 9.15
CA PRO A 215 -6.28 -11.24 10.06
C PRO A 215 -5.42 -10.33 10.95
N CYS A 216 -5.86 -9.09 11.14
CA CYS A 216 -5.22 -8.20 12.10
C CYS A 216 -5.52 -8.67 13.53
N ILE A 217 -4.48 -8.83 14.36
CA ILE A 217 -4.62 -9.31 15.74
C ILE A 217 -4.99 -8.21 16.74
N LYS A 218 -4.89 -6.96 16.33
CA LYS A 218 -5.24 -5.80 17.14
C LYS A 218 -6.14 -4.86 16.34
N ASP A 219 -7.05 -4.23 17.03
CA ASP A 219 -7.94 -3.22 16.45
C ASP A 219 -7.09 -1.97 16.16
N ILE A 220 -6.74 -1.79 14.89
CA ILE A 220 -6.00 -0.61 14.41
C ILE A 220 -7.00 0.29 13.71
N SER A 221 -7.25 1.46 14.30
CA SER A 221 -8.00 2.53 13.66
C SER A 221 -7.10 3.30 12.69
N PHE A 222 -7.62 3.68 11.53
CA PHE A 222 -6.95 4.65 10.65
C PHE A 222 -6.75 6.02 11.33
N ALA A 223 -7.45 6.28 12.44
CA ALA A 223 -7.29 7.47 13.25
C ALA A 223 -6.20 7.34 14.33
N ASN A 224 -5.76 6.12 14.63
CA ASN A 224 -4.71 5.86 15.61
C ASN A 224 -3.47 5.31 14.89
N PHE A 225 -2.55 6.20 14.55
CA PHE A 225 -1.31 5.88 13.87
C PHE A 225 -0.17 5.50 14.84
N GLN A 226 -0.40 5.64 16.16
CA GLN A 226 0.59 5.26 17.19
C GLN A 226 0.49 3.78 17.48
N ILE A 227 1.38 3.01 16.86
CA ILE A 227 1.54 1.59 17.18
C ILE A 227 2.88 1.42 17.89
N GLU A 228 2.83 0.95 19.13
CA GLU A 228 4.04 0.65 19.92
C GLU A 228 4.93 -0.37 19.21
N GLN A 229 6.25 -0.25 19.37
CA GLN A 229 7.20 -1.15 18.69
C GLN A 229 6.99 -2.61 19.03
N GLU A 230 6.65 -2.92 20.28
CA GLU A 230 6.36 -4.29 20.72
C GLU A 230 5.14 -4.84 20.00
N CYS A 231 4.10 -4.04 19.84
CA CYS A 231 2.90 -4.39 19.10
C CYS A 231 3.20 -4.65 17.61
N LYS A 232 4.03 -3.83 16.97
CA LYS A 232 4.46 -4.05 15.58
C LYS A 232 5.16 -5.39 15.41
N LYS A 233 6.06 -5.71 16.37
CA LYS A 233 6.79 -6.98 16.35
C LYS A 233 5.84 -8.17 16.49
N GLU A 234 4.92 -8.13 17.47
CA GLU A 234 3.89 -9.16 17.63
C GLU A 234 3.07 -9.37 16.35
N MET A 235 2.69 -8.28 15.67
CA MET A 235 1.95 -8.36 14.40
C MET A 235 2.77 -9.01 13.29
N ILE A 236 4.06 -8.69 13.18
CA ILE A 236 4.97 -9.29 12.19
C ILE A 236 5.14 -10.79 12.47
N ASP A 237 5.41 -11.16 13.71
CA ASP A 237 5.60 -12.56 14.13
C ASP A 237 4.33 -13.38 13.89
N TYR A 238 3.17 -12.81 14.24
CA TYR A 238 1.87 -13.44 13.96
C TYR A 238 1.64 -13.62 12.46
N ALA A 239 1.87 -12.58 11.65
CA ALA A 239 1.68 -12.65 10.21
C ALA A 239 2.59 -13.71 9.57
N LYS A 240 3.82 -13.84 10.07
CA LYS A 240 4.75 -14.89 9.64
C LYS A 240 4.20 -16.27 9.96
N LEU A 241 3.87 -16.52 11.22
CA LEU A 241 3.32 -17.81 11.68
C LEU A 241 2.04 -18.18 10.92
N PHE A 242 1.12 -17.22 10.74
CA PHE A 242 -0.11 -17.44 9.99
C PHE A 242 0.17 -17.83 8.53
N THR A 243 1.12 -17.16 7.89
CA THR A 243 1.51 -17.44 6.50
C THR A 243 2.15 -18.82 6.39
N ASP A 244 3.04 -19.21 7.33
CA ASP A 244 3.67 -20.53 7.36
C ASP A 244 2.60 -21.64 7.47
N ILE A 245 1.64 -21.50 8.38
CA ILE A 245 0.52 -22.44 8.53
C ILE A 245 -0.31 -22.50 7.23
N HIS A 246 -0.58 -21.37 6.60
CA HIS A 246 -1.35 -21.31 5.36
C HIS A 246 -0.63 -22.05 4.22
N ILE A 247 0.69 -21.86 4.08
CA ILE A 247 1.52 -22.55 3.09
C ILE A 247 1.43 -24.05 3.28
N TYR A 248 1.64 -24.56 4.50
CA TYR A 248 1.57 -26.00 4.79
C TYR A 248 0.19 -26.62 4.51
N LYS A 249 -0.87 -25.83 4.56
CA LYS A 249 -2.24 -26.34 4.44
C LYS A 249 -2.79 -26.24 3.02
N TYR A 250 -2.36 -25.28 2.23
CA TYR A 250 -3.02 -24.94 0.96
C TYR A 250 -2.09 -24.78 -0.26
N LEU A 251 -0.79 -24.69 -0.07
CA LEU A 251 0.22 -24.60 -1.14
C LEU A 251 1.21 -25.77 -1.10
#